data_bf685b1f6d24244add88ccbbd31f7505
#
_entry.id   bf685b1f6d24244add88ccbbd31f7505
#
_cell.length_a   1.000
_cell.length_b   1.000
_cell.length_c   1.000
_cell.angle_alpha   90.00
_cell.angle_beta   90.00
_cell.angle_gamma   90.00
#
_symmetry.space_group_name_H-M   'P 1'
#
loop_
_entity.id
_entity.type
_entity.pdbx_description
1 polymer ?
#
loop_
_entity_poly.entity_id
_entity_poly.type
_entity_poly.pdbx_seq_one_letter_code
_entity_poly.pdbx_strand_id
1 'polypeptide(L)'
;MTVLPRPAKIRNAPARITRLRLWHVPLTSHATYYMADGKTCDTVETVVVALDTDTGLTGWGEVCPIPHYLPAYARGVAPALQELAPVILGGDPIGAEALMAKADAFLPGRVYAKSALDIALWDVTGQAAGLP
;
A
#
# COMPACT_ATOMS: atom_id res chain seq x y z
N MET A 1 16.01 -20.28 -18.17
CA MET A 1 15.32 -19.21 -18.94
C MET A 1 13.88 -19.17 -18.43
N THR A 2 13.58 -18.25 -17.54
CA THR A 2 12.22 -18.11 -16.93
C THR A 2 11.38 -17.30 -17.91
N VAL A 3 10.38 -17.92 -18.53
CA VAL A 3 9.43 -17.23 -19.41
C VAL A 3 8.38 -16.60 -18.51
N LEU A 4 8.36 -15.28 -18.44
CA LEU A 4 7.28 -14.55 -17.78
C LEU A 4 5.97 -14.78 -18.57
N PRO A 5 4.83 -14.99 -17.89
CA PRO A 5 3.54 -15.13 -18.56
C PRO A 5 3.21 -13.85 -19.35
N ARG A 6 2.61 -14.02 -20.53
CA ARG A 6 2.14 -12.88 -21.33
C ARG A 6 1.14 -12.05 -20.50
N PRO A 7 1.24 -10.72 -20.55
CA PRO A 7 0.28 -9.86 -19.87
C PRO A 7 -1.14 -10.18 -20.34
N ALA A 8 -2.06 -10.24 -19.41
CA ALA A 8 -3.49 -10.38 -19.72
C ALA A 8 -3.90 -9.20 -20.63
N LYS A 9 -4.75 -9.48 -21.62
CA LYS A 9 -5.27 -8.44 -22.52
C LYS A 9 -5.89 -7.31 -21.69
N ILE A 10 -5.40 -6.08 -21.89
CA ILE A 10 -6.00 -4.87 -21.31
C ILE A 10 -7.49 -4.89 -21.67
N ARG A 11 -8.36 -5.04 -20.69
CA ARG A 11 -9.80 -4.94 -20.88
C ARG A 11 -10.15 -3.46 -21.05
N ASN A 12 -10.91 -3.11 -22.08
CA ASN A 12 -11.41 -1.75 -22.34
C ASN A 12 -12.44 -1.24 -21.32
N ALA A 13 -12.74 -1.98 -20.25
CA ALA A 13 -13.61 -1.54 -19.16
C ALA A 13 -12.76 -0.99 -18.01
N PRO A 14 -13.15 0.13 -17.40
CA PRO A 14 -12.44 0.66 -16.24
C PRO A 14 -12.46 -0.39 -15.12
N ALA A 15 -11.27 -0.69 -14.59
CA ALA A 15 -11.13 -1.57 -13.43
C ALA A 15 -11.73 -0.89 -12.19
N ARG A 16 -12.23 -1.70 -11.26
CA ARG A 16 -12.76 -1.20 -9.99
C ARG A 16 -12.09 -1.92 -8.83
N ILE A 17 -11.69 -1.17 -7.83
CA ILE A 17 -11.21 -1.74 -6.57
C ILE A 17 -12.41 -2.32 -5.83
N THR A 18 -12.37 -3.63 -5.56
CA THR A 18 -13.49 -4.36 -4.93
C THR A 18 -13.23 -4.67 -3.46
N ARG A 19 -11.94 -4.72 -3.06
CA ARG A 19 -11.55 -5.05 -1.69
C ARG A 19 -10.24 -4.39 -1.32
N LEU A 20 -10.18 -3.90 -0.07
CA LEU A 20 -8.95 -3.50 0.62
C LEU A 20 -8.65 -4.54 1.70
N ARG A 21 -7.47 -5.14 1.68
CA ARG A 21 -7.00 -6.08 2.70
C ARG A 21 -5.77 -5.53 3.38
N LEU A 22 -5.69 -5.72 4.68
CA LEU A 22 -4.63 -5.20 5.53
C LEU A 22 -4.07 -6.31 6.42
N TRP A 23 -2.75 -6.34 6.54
CA TRP A 23 -2.05 -7.20 7.50
C TRP A 23 -1.07 -6.37 8.30
N HIS A 24 -1.12 -6.52 9.60
CA HIS A 24 -0.13 -5.97 10.51
C HIS A 24 0.85 -7.10 10.86
N VAL A 25 2.09 -6.97 10.44
CA VAL A 25 3.11 -8.02 10.53
C VAL A 25 4.31 -7.51 11.32
N PRO A 26 4.60 -8.08 12.51
CA PRO A 26 5.85 -7.80 13.18
C PRO A 26 7.00 -8.53 12.46
N LEU A 27 8.03 -7.78 12.07
CA LEU A 27 9.24 -8.31 11.44
C LEU A 27 10.40 -8.15 12.41
N THR A 28 10.97 -9.25 12.85
CA THR A 28 12.15 -9.25 13.72
C THR A 28 13.42 -9.23 12.86
N SER A 29 14.29 -8.29 13.15
CA SER A 29 15.58 -8.15 12.47
C SER A 29 16.52 -9.30 12.85
N HIS A 30 17.40 -9.69 11.93
CA HIS A 30 18.44 -10.70 12.21
C HIS A 30 19.47 -10.20 13.24
N ALA A 31 19.61 -8.90 13.40
CA ALA A 31 20.44 -8.25 14.39
C ALA A 31 19.80 -6.94 14.82
N THR A 32 20.15 -6.48 16.03
CA THR A 32 19.72 -5.18 16.52
C THR A 32 20.19 -4.06 15.59
N TYR A 33 19.26 -3.22 15.15
CA TYR A 33 19.58 -2.04 14.37
C TYR A 33 19.82 -0.85 15.32
N TYR A 34 21.03 -0.29 15.26
CA TYR A 34 21.43 0.84 16.09
C TYR A 34 21.23 2.15 15.31
N MET A 35 20.56 3.09 15.94
CA MET A 35 20.24 4.40 15.36
C MET A 35 20.90 5.51 16.18
N ALA A 36 20.82 6.75 15.66
CA ALA A 36 21.30 7.94 16.38
C ALA A 36 20.63 8.07 17.75
N ASP A 37 21.27 8.81 18.65
CA ASP A 37 20.82 9.06 20.02
C ASP A 37 20.64 7.81 20.88
N GLY A 38 21.39 6.73 20.59
CA GLY A 38 21.33 5.49 21.36
C GLY A 38 20.04 4.69 21.19
N LYS A 39 19.22 5.02 20.19
CA LYS A 39 18.00 4.28 19.87
C LYS A 39 18.32 2.95 19.19
N THR A 40 17.50 1.96 19.44
CA THR A 40 17.63 0.65 18.80
C THR A 40 16.30 0.20 18.23
N CYS A 41 16.33 -0.69 17.25
CA CYS A 41 15.16 -1.35 16.71
C CYS A 41 15.49 -2.81 16.40
N ASP A 42 14.81 -3.72 17.07
CA ASP A 42 14.92 -5.17 16.85
C ASP A 42 13.72 -5.72 16.08
N THR A 43 12.55 -5.12 16.28
CA THR A 43 11.30 -5.51 15.62
C THR A 43 10.65 -4.28 15.06
N VAL A 44 10.26 -4.34 13.80
CA VAL A 44 9.48 -3.31 13.12
C VAL A 44 8.07 -3.84 12.87
N GLU A 45 7.09 -3.00 13.08
CA GLU A 45 5.70 -3.32 12.79
C GLU A 45 5.38 -2.83 11.37
N THR A 46 5.31 -3.74 10.42
CA THR A 46 4.94 -3.40 9.04
C THR A 46 3.45 -3.58 8.80
N VAL A 47 2.90 -2.79 7.90
CA VAL A 47 1.54 -2.95 7.41
C VAL A 47 1.58 -3.21 5.92
N VAL A 48 1.10 -4.38 5.53
CA VAL A 48 0.95 -4.78 4.13
C VAL A 48 -0.47 -4.48 3.68
N VAL A 49 -0.60 -3.93 2.48
CA VAL A 49 -1.87 -3.57 1.84
C VAL A 49 -2.05 -4.37 0.57
N ALA A 50 -3.25 -4.87 0.33
CA ALA A 50 -3.63 -5.41 -0.97
C ALA A 50 -4.93 -4.79 -1.44
N LEU A 51 -4.95 -4.37 -2.71
CA LEU A 51 -6.10 -3.86 -3.42
C LEU A 51 -6.53 -4.89 -4.47
N ASP A 52 -7.62 -5.59 -4.22
CA ASP A 52 -8.21 -6.51 -5.21
C ASP A 52 -9.11 -5.75 -6.17
N THR A 53 -9.08 -6.12 -7.44
CA THR A 53 -9.90 -5.51 -8.49
C THR A 53 -10.89 -6.50 -9.08
N ASP A 54 -11.93 -5.98 -9.76
CA ASP A 54 -12.90 -6.77 -10.52
C ASP A 54 -12.30 -7.41 -11.79
N THR A 55 -11.09 -7.01 -12.17
CA THR A 55 -10.34 -7.61 -13.28
C THR A 55 -9.50 -8.82 -12.86
N GLY A 56 -9.44 -9.12 -11.57
CA GLY A 56 -8.63 -10.21 -10.99
C GLY A 56 -7.18 -9.83 -10.71
N LEU A 57 -6.79 -8.56 -10.92
CA LEU A 57 -5.48 -8.05 -10.50
C LEU A 57 -5.53 -7.70 -9.01
N THR A 58 -4.39 -7.86 -8.35
CA THR A 58 -4.20 -7.41 -6.97
C THR A 58 -2.94 -6.56 -6.90
N GLY A 59 -3.10 -5.31 -6.49
CA GLY A 59 -1.96 -4.42 -6.21
C GLY A 59 -1.51 -4.55 -4.77
N TRP A 60 -0.20 -4.59 -4.54
CA TRP A 60 0.42 -4.75 -3.24
C TRP A 60 1.21 -3.51 -2.85
N GLY A 61 1.09 -3.12 -1.60
CA GLY A 61 1.86 -2.04 -1.00
C GLY A 61 2.25 -2.37 0.43
N GLU A 62 3.26 -1.68 0.92
CA GLU A 62 3.77 -1.87 2.27
C GLU A 62 4.23 -0.54 2.85
N VAL A 63 4.09 -0.40 4.15
CA VAL A 63 4.76 0.65 4.92
C VAL A 63 5.27 0.08 6.24
N CYS A 64 6.50 0.42 6.55
CA CYS A 64 7.18 -0.02 7.76
C CYS A 64 7.65 1.19 8.58
N PRO A 65 6.77 1.81 9.40
CA PRO A 65 7.16 2.93 10.24
C PRO A 65 8.13 2.48 11.32
N ILE A 66 9.34 3.05 11.32
CA ILE A 66 10.35 2.73 12.35
C ILE A 66 9.98 3.47 13.64
N PRO A 67 9.75 2.76 14.76
CA PRO A 67 9.34 3.37 16.01
C PRO A 67 10.43 4.29 16.56
N HIS A 68 10.01 5.39 17.18
CA HIS A 68 10.87 6.35 17.90
C HIS A 68 11.92 7.09 17.04
N TYR A 69 12.00 6.79 15.75
CA TYR A 69 12.92 7.45 14.82
C TYR A 69 12.24 8.49 13.95
N LEU A 70 11.12 8.11 13.35
CA LEU A 70 10.32 8.99 12.51
C LEU A 70 9.03 9.38 13.25
N PRO A 71 8.39 10.51 12.90
CA PRO A 71 7.08 10.88 13.44
C PRO A 71 5.98 9.96 12.86
N ALA A 72 6.19 8.65 12.99
CA ALA A 72 5.36 7.61 12.43
C ALA A 72 4.85 6.69 13.53
N TYR A 73 3.63 6.26 13.39
CA TYR A 73 2.98 5.39 14.34
C TYR A 73 2.32 4.20 13.61
N ALA A 74 2.99 3.05 13.65
CA ALA A 74 2.60 1.85 12.92
C ALA A 74 1.15 1.43 13.22
N ARG A 75 0.74 1.48 14.48
CA ARG A 75 -0.63 1.12 14.91
C ARG A 75 -1.71 2.08 14.41
N GLY A 76 -1.34 3.26 13.93
CA GLY A 76 -2.24 4.22 13.32
C GLY A 76 -2.46 3.99 11.81
N VAL A 77 -1.65 3.16 11.17
CA VAL A 77 -1.71 2.93 9.72
C VAL A 77 -3.01 2.19 9.34
N ALA A 78 -3.28 1.05 9.94
CA ALA A 78 -4.46 0.26 9.61
C ALA A 78 -5.78 1.00 9.87
N PRO A 79 -6.00 1.66 11.01
CA PRO A 79 -7.20 2.49 11.22
C PRO A 79 -7.35 3.61 10.18
N ALA A 80 -6.25 4.29 9.81
CA ALA A 80 -6.31 5.33 8.79
C ALA A 80 -6.71 4.78 7.42
N LEU A 81 -6.21 3.60 7.03
CA LEU A 81 -6.60 2.92 5.80
C LEU A 81 -8.06 2.43 5.83
N GLN A 82 -8.54 1.97 6.98
CA GLN A 82 -9.95 1.62 7.16
C GLN A 82 -10.86 2.84 6.99
N GLU A 83 -10.46 3.98 7.51
CA GLU A 83 -11.20 5.25 7.35
C GLU A 83 -11.20 5.72 5.88
N LEU A 84 -10.12 5.48 5.14
CA LEU A 84 -10.00 5.78 3.71
C LEU A 84 -10.77 4.79 2.80
N ALA A 85 -11.14 3.62 3.29
CA ALA A 85 -11.77 2.57 2.48
C ALA A 85 -13.00 3.04 1.68
N PRO A 86 -13.94 3.84 2.24
CA PRO A 86 -15.09 4.33 1.47
C PRO A 86 -14.73 5.22 0.27
N VAL A 87 -13.57 5.88 0.32
CA VAL A 87 -13.08 6.75 -0.77
C VAL A 87 -12.39 5.93 -1.86
N ILE A 88 -11.79 4.81 -1.49
CA ILE A 88 -10.97 3.96 -2.37
C ILE A 88 -11.79 2.88 -3.06
N LEU A 89 -12.70 2.23 -2.33
CA LEU A 89 -13.54 1.17 -2.86
C LEU A 89 -14.45 1.68 -3.99
N GLY A 90 -14.54 0.92 -5.07
CA GLY A 90 -15.26 1.30 -6.29
C GLY A 90 -14.51 2.27 -7.19
N GLY A 91 -13.35 2.79 -6.76
CA GLY A 91 -12.49 3.66 -7.56
C GLY A 91 -11.76 2.91 -8.67
N ASP A 92 -11.27 3.67 -9.66
CA ASP A 92 -10.43 3.16 -10.75
C ASP A 92 -8.97 3.12 -10.27
N PRO A 93 -8.36 1.94 -10.15
CA PRO A 93 -6.98 1.84 -9.67
C PRO A 93 -5.96 2.43 -10.67
N ILE A 94 -6.30 2.50 -11.96
CA ILE A 94 -5.41 3.10 -12.98
C ILE A 94 -5.33 4.62 -12.82
N GLY A 95 -6.31 5.22 -12.19
CA GLY A 95 -6.32 6.64 -11.81
C GLY A 95 -5.67 6.90 -10.44
N ALA A 96 -4.50 6.32 -10.15
CA ALA A 96 -3.83 6.41 -8.85
C ALA A 96 -3.76 7.83 -8.29
N GLU A 97 -3.30 8.79 -9.10
CA GLU A 97 -3.20 10.21 -8.69
C GLU A 97 -4.55 10.80 -8.29
N ALA A 98 -5.61 10.49 -9.06
CA ALA A 98 -6.95 11.00 -8.77
C ALA A 98 -7.53 10.40 -7.49
N LEU A 99 -7.28 9.11 -7.22
CA LEU A 99 -7.67 8.46 -5.98
C LEU A 99 -6.89 9.00 -4.78
N MET A 100 -5.58 9.20 -4.93
CA MET A 100 -4.76 9.78 -3.88
C MET A 100 -5.16 11.22 -3.56
N ALA A 101 -5.51 12.03 -4.56
CA ALA A 101 -6.04 13.37 -4.34
C ALA A 101 -7.35 13.36 -3.53
N LYS A 102 -8.24 12.40 -3.80
CA LYS A 102 -9.47 12.20 -3.00
C LYS A 102 -9.14 11.77 -1.57
N ALA A 103 -8.19 10.85 -1.39
CA ALA A 103 -7.73 10.41 -0.09
C ALA A 103 -7.12 11.56 0.72
N ASP A 104 -6.37 12.45 0.07
CA ASP A 104 -5.78 13.63 0.71
C ASP A 104 -6.82 14.63 1.15
N ALA A 105 -7.83 14.87 0.34
CA ALA A 105 -8.93 15.77 0.68
C ALA A 105 -9.82 15.21 1.80
N PHE A 106 -10.06 13.89 1.81
CA PHE A 106 -10.92 13.23 2.79
C PHE A 106 -10.26 13.11 4.18
N LEU A 107 -9.00 12.68 4.22
CA LEU A 107 -8.24 12.46 5.46
C LEU A 107 -6.88 13.16 5.36
N PRO A 108 -6.75 14.44 5.70
CA PRO A 108 -5.49 15.16 5.63
C PRO A 108 -4.40 14.52 6.50
N GLY A 109 -3.15 14.54 6.01
CA GLY A 109 -2.02 13.90 6.67
C GLY A 109 -2.02 12.39 6.51
N ARG A 110 -1.59 11.66 7.54
CA ARG A 110 -1.50 10.17 7.54
C ARG A 110 -0.63 9.62 6.40
N VAL A 111 0.48 10.30 6.12
CA VAL A 111 1.36 10.03 4.97
C VAL A 111 1.84 8.57 4.90
N TYR A 112 2.10 7.93 6.04
CA TYR A 112 2.54 6.52 6.07
C TYR A 112 1.44 5.57 5.59
N ALA A 113 0.21 5.76 6.03
CA ALA A 113 -0.92 4.96 5.56
C ALA A 113 -1.14 5.16 4.05
N LYS A 114 -1.09 6.40 3.61
CA LYS A 114 -1.24 6.76 2.19
C LYS A 114 -0.10 6.25 1.32
N SER A 115 1.14 6.20 1.84
CA SER A 115 2.27 5.62 1.12
C SER A 115 2.03 4.16 0.76
N ALA A 116 1.55 3.34 1.70
CA ALA A 116 1.23 1.94 1.41
C ALA A 116 0.11 1.80 0.37
N LEU A 117 -0.90 2.68 0.44
CA LEU A 117 -1.99 2.72 -0.53
C LEU A 117 -1.52 3.12 -1.92
N ASP A 118 -0.69 4.17 -2.01
CA ASP A 118 -0.13 4.69 -3.25
C ASP A 118 0.72 3.62 -3.97
N ILE A 119 1.59 2.93 -3.22
CA ILE A 119 2.38 1.82 -3.75
C ILE A 119 1.48 0.72 -4.34
N ALA A 120 0.41 0.34 -3.62
CA ALA A 120 -0.53 -0.67 -4.10
C ALA A 120 -1.28 -0.23 -5.37
N LEU A 121 -1.62 1.05 -5.50
CA LEU A 121 -2.24 1.61 -6.71
C LEU A 121 -1.26 1.59 -7.90
N TRP A 122 -0.01 1.95 -7.67
CA TRP A 122 1.01 1.90 -8.73
C TRP A 122 1.33 0.47 -9.14
N ASP A 123 1.38 -0.49 -8.19
CA ASP A 123 1.58 -1.89 -8.50
C ASP A 123 0.47 -2.46 -9.40
N VAL A 124 -0.80 -2.21 -9.08
CA VAL A 124 -1.91 -2.66 -9.95
C VAL A 124 -1.89 -1.96 -11.31
N THR A 125 -1.48 -0.70 -11.35
CA THR A 125 -1.33 0.05 -12.61
C THR A 125 -0.24 -0.56 -13.50
N GLY A 126 0.92 -0.88 -12.91
CA GLY A 126 2.01 -1.57 -13.61
C GLY A 126 1.56 -2.93 -14.16
N GLN A 127 0.90 -3.76 -13.33
CA GLN A 127 0.36 -5.04 -13.76
C GLN A 127 -0.63 -4.90 -14.91
N ALA A 128 -1.55 -3.92 -14.86
CA ALA A 128 -2.51 -3.67 -15.92
C ALA A 128 -1.84 -3.24 -17.24
N ALA A 129 -0.73 -2.49 -17.15
CA ALA A 129 0.06 -2.06 -18.29
C ALA A 129 1.04 -3.14 -18.80
N GLY A 130 1.19 -4.26 -18.08
CA GLY A 130 2.19 -5.30 -18.37
C GLY A 130 3.63 -4.83 -18.09
N LEU A 131 3.79 -3.90 -17.16
CA LEU A 131 5.06 -3.35 -16.69
C LEU A 131 5.34 -3.86 -15.25
N PRO A 132 6.63 -3.89 -14.85
CA PRO A 132 6.99 -4.20 -13.48
C PRO A 132 6.51 -3.10 -12.52
#